data_1adb1f7ff8eb76d8c479299e635783e6
#
_entry.id   1adb1f7ff8eb76d8c479299e635783e6
#
_cell.length_a   1.000
_cell.length_b   1.000
_cell.length_c   1.000
_cell.angle_alpha   90.00
_cell.angle_beta   90.00
_cell.angle_gamma   90.00
#
_symmetry.space_group_name_H-M   'P 1'
#
loop_
_entity.id
_entity.type
_entity.pdbx_description
1 polymer ?
#
loop_
_entity_poly.entity_id
_entity_poly.type
_entity_poly.pdbx_seq_one_letter_code
_entity_poly.pdbx_strand_id
1 'polypeptide(L)'
;MKIILHEGKDDKKYLKRICNEFNIEVNDENFYEMGDKSTFFKEENKVYKLIKNNPKISKILFVLDADYKTSDAKYGGYDNCEREITKIREELGLKDKSDYCITCNPNTKDGYFETLFFSCVSDELKKCYDEFIKCSGFKEKENYKTIMTKLHELASPSKPYDFNHPNFEDIRSKLKNLFKDEK
;
A
#
# COMPACT_ATOMS: atom_id res chain seq x y z
N MET A 1 17.22 5.99 11.52
CA MET A 1 16.41 6.39 10.34
C MET A 1 15.29 5.40 10.14
N LYS A 2 14.06 5.87 9.90
CA LYS A 2 12.85 5.07 9.66
C LYS A 2 12.52 5.09 8.17
N ILE A 3 12.23 3.94 7.55
CA ILE A 3 12.02 3.86 6.10
C ILE A 3 10.77 3.08 5.74
N ILE A 4 10.21 3.38 4.57
CA ILE A 4 9.09 2.69 3.94
C ILE A 4 9.59 2.08 2.64
N LEU A 5 9.38 0.78 2.46
CA LEU A 5 9.62 0.06 1.23
C LEU A 5 8.27 -0.11 0.52
N HIS A 6 8.15 0.35 -0.72
CA HIS A 6 6.90 0.34 -1.48
C HIS A 6 7.12 -0.14 -2.92
N GLU A 7 6.07 -0.61 -3.60
CA GLU A 7 6.20 -1.17 -4.94
C GLU A 7 6.49 -0.08 -5.99
N GLY A 8 5.64 0.95 -6.07
CA GLY A 8 5.69 1.91 -7.16
C GLY A 8 5.50 3.37 -6.74
N LYS A 9 5.57 4.25 -7.74
CA LYS A 9 5.50 5.72 -7.54
C LYS A 9 4.15 6.18 -6.99
N ASP A 10 3.05 5.53 -7.39
CA ASP A 10 1.72 5.89 -6.92
C ASP A 10 1.53 5.53 -5.46
N ASP A 11 2.09 4.42 -4.98
CA ASP A 11 2.09 4.07 -3.56
C ASP A 11 2.77 5.15 -2.73
N LYS A 12 3.95 5.61 -3.16
CA LYS A 12 4.65 6.73 -2.51
C LYS A 12 3.77 7.97 -2.39
N LYS A 13 3.04 8.29 -3.46
CA LYS A 13 2.15 9.44 -3.50
C LYS A 13 1.01 9.31 -2.48
N TYR A 14 0.38 8.13 -2.41
CA TYR A 14 -0.70 7.86 -1.45
C TYR A 14 -0.18 7.85 -0.01
N LEU A 15 0.95 7.19 0.24
CA LEU A 15 1.58 7.15 1.56
C LEU A 15 1.94 8.55 2.08
N LYS A 16 2.50 9.42 1.22
CA LYS A 16 2.76 10.81 1.58
C LYS A 16 1.49 11.59 1.92
N ARG A 17 0.39 11.36 1.19
CA ARG A 17 -0.89 12.01 1.49
C ARG A 17 -1.44 11.57 2.85
N ILE A 18 -1.37 10.27 3.16
CA ILE A 18 -1.78 9.75 4.47
C ILE A 18 -0.91 10.35 5.57
N CYS A 19 0.42 10.37 5.40
CA CYS A 19 1.32 10.98 6.38
C CYS A 19 0.99 12.45 6.63
N ASN A 20 0.77 13.24 5.57
CA ASN A 20 0.41 14.65 5.68
C ASN A 20 -0.91 14.86 6.44
N GLU A 21 -1.95 14.05 6.15
CA GLU A 21 -3.25 14.15 6.83
C GLU A 21 -3.14 13.92 8.34
N PHE A 22 -2.20 13.05 8.77
CA PHE A 22 -2.01 12.73 10.18
C PHE A 22 -0.81 13.43 10.84
N ASN A 23 -0.26 14.47 10.19
CA ASN A 23 0.89 15.24 10.67
C ASN A 23 2.10 14.35 11.00
N ILE A 24 2.33 13.32 10.19
CA ILE A 24 3.51 12.47 10.26
C ILE A 24 4.58 13.09 9.37
N GLU A 25 5.66 13.57 9.97
CA GLU A 25 6.77 14.19 9.23
C GLU A 25 7.55 13.13 8.45
N VAL A 26 7.57 13.27 7.13
CA VAL A 26 8.30 12.40 6.20
C VAL A 26 8.97 13.24 5.10
N ASN A 27 10.11 12.76 4.63
CA ASN A 27 10.81 13.31 3.47
C ASN A 27 11.07 12.21 2.42
N ASP A 28 11.67 12.56 1.29
CA ASP A 28 11.93 11.61 0.21
C ASP A 28 12.89 10.48 0.59
N GLU A 29 13.78 10.70 1.54
CA GLU A 29 14.76 9.72 2.03
C GLU A 29 14.10 8.60 2.86
N ASN A 30 12.87 8.78 3.30
CA ASN A 30 12.11 7.74 4.00
C ASN A 30 11.51 6.69 3.04
N PHE A 31 11.51 6.93 1.71
CA PHE A 31 10.80 6.10 0.74
C PHE A 31 11.77 5.41 -0.21
N TYR A 32 11.65 4.09 -0.32
CA TYR A 32 12.44 3.26 -1.22
C TYR A 32 11.52 2.44 -2.12
N GLU A 33 11.61 2.70 -3.42
CA GLU A 33 10.88 1.94 -4.45
C GLU A 33 11.57 0.60 -4.69
N MET A 34 10.80 -0.48 -4.57
CA MET A 34 11.30 -1.85 -4.66
C MET A 34 11.07 -2.47 -6.04
N GLY A 35 10.17 -1.89 -6.84
CA GLY A 35 9.71 -2.46 -8.11
C GLY A 35 8.57 -3.46 -7.93
N ASP A 36 8.36 -4.30 -8.94
CA ASP A 36 7.32 -5.33 -8.91
C ASP A 36 7.56 -6.40 -7.83
N LYS A 37 6.54 -7.21 -7.54
CA LYS A 37 6.62 -8.28 -6.52
C LYS A 37 7.72 -9.29 -6.77
N SER A 38 7.99 -9.59 -8.04
CA SER A 38 9.07 -10.51 -8.40
C SER A 38 10.44 -9.99 -7.98
N THR A 39 10.60 -8.68 -7.94
CA THR A 39 11.81 -7.97 -7.47
C THR A 39 11.75 -7.70 -5.97
N PHE A 40 10.57 -7.37 -5.46
CA PHE A 40 10.31 -7.07 -4.04
C PHE A 40 10.69 -8.27 -3.14
N PHE A 41 10.32 -9.48 -3.54
CA PHE A 41 10.58 -10.70 -2.76
C PHE A 41 11.92 -11.39 -3.08
N LYS A 42 12.85 -10.72 -3.76
CA LYS A 42 14.20 -11.26 -4.00
C LYS A 42 15.20 -10.73 -2.99
N GLU A 43 15.88 -11.63 -2.27
CA GLU A 43 16.92 -11.26 -1.29
C GLU A 43 18.06 -10.43 -1.91
N GLU A 44 18.38 -10.65 -3.19
CA GLU A 44 19.43 -9.94 -3.93
C GLU A 44 19.04 -8.50 -4.31
N ASN A 45 17.82 -8.05 -4.03
CA ASN A 45 17.41 -6.69 -4.30
C ASN A 45 18.40 -5.69 -3.69
N LYS A 46 18.83 -4.73 -4.53
CA LYS A 46 19.85 -3.72 -4.13
C LYS A 46 19.45 -2.91 -2.89
N VAL A 47 18.16 -2.71 -2.66
CA VAL A 47 17.65 -1.98 -1.50
C VAL A 47 17.90 -2.78 -0.22
N TYR A 48 17.74 -4.09 -0.24
CA TYR A 48 18.04 -4.93 0.92
C TYR A 48 19.53 -4.94 1.27
N LYS A 49 20.41 -4.92 0.25
CA LYS A 49 21.85 -4.78 0.46
C LYS A 49 22.18 -3.43 1.12
N LEU A 50 21.53 -2.35 0.68
CA LEU A 50 21.66 -1.03 1.27
C LEU A 50 21.20 -1.02 2.73
N ILE A 51 20.06 -1.64 3.04
CA ILE A 51 19.52 -1.74 4.39
C ILE A 51 20.43 -2.54 5.32
N LYS A 52 20.96 -3.70 4.86
CA LYS A 52 21.91 -4.53 5.62
C LYS A 52 23.19 -3.75 5.97
N ASN A 53 23.64 -2.88 5.09
CA ASN A 53 24.90 -2.12 5.24
C ASN A 53 24.72 -0.76 5.92
N ASN A 54 23.50 -0.38 6.28
CA ASN A 54 23.23 0.91 6.92
C ASN A 54 22.67 0.74 8.34
N PRO A 55 23.53 0.77 9.37
CA PRO A 55 23.11 0.58 10.77
C PRO A 55 22.21 1.71 11.31
N LYS A 56 22.14 2.84 10.59
CA LYS A 56 21.24 3.96 10.96
C LYS A 56 19.77 3.62 10.70
N ILE A 57 19.46 2.61 9.88
CA ILE A 57 18.08 2.18 9.64
C ILE A 57 17.60 1.36 10.83
N SER A 58 16.72 1.97 11.64
CA SER A 58 16.22 1.40 12.89
C SER A 58 14.85 0.74 12.76
N LYS A 59 13.99 1.25 11.85
CA LYS A 59 12.64 0.70 11.63
C LYS A 59 12.29 0.71 10.14
N ILE A 60 11.55 -0.31 9.72
CA ILE A 60 11.15 -0.53 8.32
C ILE A 60 9.67 -0.86 8.27
N LEU A 61 8.93 -0.22 7.37
CA LEU A 61 7.58 -0.63 6.99
C LEU A 61 7.59 -1.09 5.54
N PHE A 62 7.17 -2.32 5.30
CA PHE A 62 6.90 -2.84 3.97
C PHE A 62 5.46 -2.51 3.59
N VAL A 63 5.25 -1.87 2.45
CA VAL A 63 3.92 -1.58 1.91
C VAL A 63 3.83 -2.11 0.50
N LEU A 64 2.89 -3.01 0.27
CA LEU A 64 2.71 -3.68 -1.02
C LEU A 64 1.23 -3.95 -1.29
N ASP A 65 0.88 -4.00 -2.56
CA ASP A 65 -0.47 -4.38 -3.00
C ASP A 65 -0.70 -5.89 -2.85
N ALA A 66 -1.90 -6.31 -2.51
CA ALA A 66 -2.25 -7.73 -2.57
C ALA A 66 -2.25 -8.24 -4.01
N ASP A 67 -2.70 -7.43 -4.98
CA ASP A 67 -3.10 -7.82 -6.32
C ASP A 67 -4.22 -8.88 -6.35
N TYR A 68 -4.59 -9.32 -7.54
CA TYR A 68 -5.58 -10.38 -7.70
C TYR A 68 -4.91 -11.73 -7.88
N LYS A 69 -5.35 -12.72 -7.11
CA LYS A 69 -4.86 -14.11 -7.21
C LYS A 69 -5.06 -14.69 -8.60
N THR A 70 -6.07 -14.21 -9.32
CA THR A 70 -6.34 -14.59 -10.72
C THR A 70 -5.32 -14.03 -11.72
N SER A 71 -4.67 -12.91 -11.37
CA SER A 71 -3.65 -12.26 -12.21
C SER A 71 -2.25 -12.80 -11.94
N ASP A 72 -1.98 -13.22 -10.70
CA ASP A 72 -0.69 -13.80 -10.28
C ASP A 72 -0.94 -14.90 -9.24
N ALA A 73 -0.85 -16.14 -9.68
CA ALA A 73 -1.08 -17.30 -8.81
C ALA A 73 -0.02 -17.46 -7.70
N LYS A 74 1.17 -16.87 -7.88
CA LYS A 74 2.29 -16.99 -6.94
C LYS A 74 2.24 -15.93 -5.84
N TYR A 75 2.07 -14.68 -6.24
CA TYR A 75 2.18 -13.53 -5.33
C TYR A 75 0.85 -12.81 -5.12
N GLY A 76 -0.15 -13.04 -5.98
CA GLY A 76 -1.45 -12.38 -5.89
C GLY A 76 -2.32 -12.91 -4.76
N GLY A 77 -3.10 -12.01 -4.16
CA GLY A 77 -3.93 -12.22 -2.98
C GLY A 77 -3.19 -12.00 -1.67
N TYR A 78 -3.94 -11.55 -0.66
CA TYR A 78 -3.39 -11.20 0.66
C TYR A 78 -2.53 -12.31 1.27
N ASP A 79 -3.04 -13.53 1.32
CA ASP A 79 -2.36 -14.65 2.00
C ASP A 79 -1.01 -15.01 1.35
N ASN A 80 -0.94 -14.92 0.02
CA ASN A 80 0.30 -15.15 -0.70
C ASN A 80 1.33 -14.05 -0.40
N CYS A 81 0.90 -12.78 -0.43
CA CYS A 81 1.75 -11.66 -0.08
C CYS A 81 2.24 -11.75 1.37
N GLU A 82 1.36 -12.08 2.31
CA GLU A 82 1.69 -12.22 3.73
C GLU A 82 2.72 -13.33 3.96
N ARG A 83 2.55 -14.47 3.30
CA ARG A 83 3.52 -15.57 3.36
C ARG A 83 4.89 -15.13 2.84
N GLU A 84 4.95 -14.51 1.67
CA GLU A 84 6.22 -14.12 1.04
C GLU A 84 6.90 -12.96 1.80
N ILE A 85 6.14 -11.97 2.31
CA ILE A 85 6.73 -10.89 3.09
C ILE A 85 7.26 -11.38 4.44
N THR A 86 6.57 -12.32 5.07
CA THR A 86 7.03 -12.95 6.31
C THR A 86 8.33 -13.69 6.07
N LYS A 87 8.39 -14.48 5.00
CA LYS A 87 9.57 -15.24 4.61
C LYS A 87 10.77 -14.31 4.35
N ILE A 88 10.62 -13.29 3.51
CA ILE A 88 11.74 -12.39 3.18
C ILE A 88 12.24 -11.61 4.40
N ARG A 89 11.35 -11.20 5.31
CA ARG A 89 11.74 -10.55 6.56
C ARG A 89 12.57 -11.45 7.46
N GLU A 90 12.27 -12.75 7.50
CA GLU A 90 13.03 -13.76 8.25
C GLU A 90 14.39 -14.03 7.60
N GLU A 91 14.43 -14.29 6.29
CA GLU A 91 15.66 -14.54 5.53
C GLU A 91 16.65 -13.35 5.61
N LEU A 92 16.14 -12.15 5.66
CA LEU A 92 16.95 -10.93 5.79
C LEU A 92 17.33 -10.58 7.24
N GLY A 93 16.77 -11.28 8.24
CA GLY A 93 16.97 -10.96 9.66
C GLY A 93 16.37 -9.60 10.04
N LEU A 94 15.26 -9.21 9.42
CA LEU A 94 14.63 -7.91 9.63
C LEU A 94 13.38 -7.96 10.52
N LYS A 95 12.97 -9.14 10.99
CA LYS A 95 11.70 -9.36 11.70
C LYS A 95 11.48 -8.40 12.86
N ASP A 96 12.50 -8.21 13.71
CA ASP A 96 12.38 -7.42 14.94
C ASP A 96 12.32 -5.90 14.70
N LYS A 97 12.81 -5.43 13.56
CA LYS A 97 12.82 -4.01 13.21
C LYS A 97 11.90 -3.64 12.05
N SER A 98 11.05 -4.55 11.64
CA SER A 98 10.15 -4.30 10.51
C SER A 98 8.71 -4.73 10.78
N ASP A 99 7.79 -4.03 10.14
CA ASP A 99 6.37 -4.36 10.02
C ASP A 99 5.95 -4.33 8.55
N TYR A 100 4.74 -4.77 8.23
CA TYR A 100 4.23 -4.75 6.87
C TYR A 100 2.76 -4.33 6.82
N CYS A 101 2.36 -3.74 5.70
CA CYS A 101 0.98 -3.44 5.36
C CYS A 101 0.72 -3.93 3.93
N ILE A 102 -0.32 -4.73 3.75
CA ILE A 102 -0.76 -5.22 2.45
C ILE A 102 -2.03 -4.48 2.08
N THR A 103 -1.94 -3.62 1.06
CA THR A 103 -3.07 -2.82 0.59
C THR A 103 -3.98 -3.66 -0.30
N CYS A 104 -5.26 -3.67 0.01
CA CYS A 104 -6.28 -4.48 -0.67
C CYS A 104 -7.68 -3.97 -0.36
N ASN A 105 -8.68 -4.52 -1.03
CA ASN A 105 -10.05 -4.45 -0.56
C ASN A 105 -10.19 -5.31 0.72
N PRO A 106 -10.58 -4.74 1.88
CA PRO A 106 -10.64 -5.47 3.15
C PRO A 106 -11.59 -6.67 3.15
N ASN A 107 -12.64 -6.63 2.31
CA ASN A 107 -13.65 -7.69 2.24
C ASN A 107 -13.21 -8.88 1.40
N THR A 108 -12.57 -8.61 0.25
CA THR A 108 -12.16 -9.66 -0.72
C THR A 108 -10.73 -10.13 -0.51
N LYS A 109 -9.92 -9.37 0.24
CA LYS A 109 -8.52 -9.65 0.52
C LYS A 109 -7.65 -9.74 -0.74
N ASP A 110 -8.04 -8.99 -1.78
CA ASP A 110 -7.30 -8.85 -3.04
C ASP A 110 -7.33 -7.41 -3.56
N GLY A 111 -6.60 -7.15 -4.64
CA GLY A 111 -6.53 -5.85 -5.29
C GLY A 111 -5.33 -5.01 -4.83
N TYR A 112 -5.47 -3.72 -4.88
CA TYR A 112 -4.38 -2.74 -4.74
C TYR A 112 -4.86 -1.49 -3.99
N PHE A 113 -4.01 -0.50 -3.85
CA PHE A 113 -4.31 0.73 -3.10
C PHE A 113 -5.62 1.40 -3.55
N GLU A 114 -5.88 1.45 -4.86
CA GLU A 114 -7.12 2.03 -5.39
C GLU A 114 -8.36 1.22 -5.01
N THR A 115 -8.24 -0.10 -4.85
CA THR A 115 -9.37 -0.92 -4.35
C THR A 115 -9.63 -0.66 -2.86
N LEU A 116 -8.60 -0.33 -2.09
CA LEU A 116 -8.76 0.16 -0.71
C LEU A 116 -9.52 1.49 -0.69
N PHE A 117 -9.15 2.46 -1.55
CA PHE A 117 -9.88 3.72 -1.72
C PHE A 117 -11.35 3.46 -2.06
N PHE A 118 -11.59 2.62 -3.06
CA PHE A 118 -12.93 2.29 -3.54
C PHE A 118 -13.76 1.59 -2.46
N SER A 119 -13.16 0.79 -1.58
CA SER A 119 -13.85 0.12 -0.50
C SER A 119 -14.53 1.09 0.50
N CYS A 120 -14.04 2.32 0.59
CA CYS A 120 -14.55 3.37 1.47
C CYS A 120 -15.72 4.17 0.88
N VAL A 121 -16.05 3.96 -0.40
CA VAL A 121 -17.15 4.62 -1.08
C VAL A 121 -18.49 3.91 -0.73
N SER A 122 -19.60 4.65 -0.71
CA SER A 122 -20.92 4.07 -0.44
C SER A 122 -21.34 3.04 -1.48
N ASP A 123 -22.20 2.11 -1.09
CA ASP A 123 -22.64 1.03 -1.98
C ASP A 123 -23.45 1.54 -3.19
N GLU A 124 -24.17 2.66 -3.03
CA GLU A 124 -24.85 3.32 -4.14
C GLU A 124 -23.87 3.84 -5.19
N LEU A 125 -22.78 4.50 -4.74
CA LEU A 125 -21.75 5.00 -5.67
C LEU A 125 -20.95 3.86 -6.30
N LYS A 126 -20.71 2.76 -5.57
CA LYS A 126 -20.09 1.55 -6.14
C LYS A 126 -20.96 0.98 -7.27
N LYS A 127 -22.27 0.90 -7.05
CA LYS A 127 -23.21 0.44 -8.07
C LYS A 127 -23.20 1.34 -9.31
N CYS A 128 -23.23 2.66 -9.13
CA CYS A 128 -23.11 3.62 -10.24
C CYS A 128 -21.79 3.45 -11.00
N TYR A 129 -20.69 3.22 -10.29
CA TYR A 129 -19.39 2.93 -10.89
C TYR A 129 -19.42 1.65 -11.74
N ASP A 130 -19.96 0.56 -11.21
CA ASP A 130 -20.03 -0.73 -11.91
C ASP A 130 -20.89 -0.62 -13.20
N GLU A 131 -22.01 0.10 -13.13
CA GLU A 131 -22.87 0.38 -14.29
C GLU A 131 -22.12 1.24 -15.33
N PHE A 132 -21.41 2.28 -14.89
CA PHE A 132 -20.60 3.12 -15.76
C PHE A 132 -19.49 2.33 -16.45
N ILE A 133 -18.73 1.54 -15.73
CA ILE A 133 -17.68 0.70 -16.30
C ILE A 133 -18.25 -0.28 -17.32
N LYS A 134 -19.39 -0.89 -17.01
CA LYS A 134 -20.08 -1.84 -17.89
C LYS A 134 -20.53 -1.18 -19.20
N CYS A 135 -21.09 0.03 -19.16
CA CYS A 135 -21.58 0.73 -20.34
C CYS A 135 -20.48 1.50 -21.11
N SER A 136 -19.41 1.92 -20.43
CA SER A 136 -18.35 2.71 -21.04
C SER A 136 -17.49 1.95 -22.05
N GLY A 137 -17.43 0.63 -21.94
CA GLY A 137 -16.54 -0.21 -22.73
C GLY A 137 -15.06 -0.07 -22.38
N PHE A 138 -14.72 0.55 -21.27
CA PHE A 138 -13.34 0.65 -20.79
C PHE A 138 -12.77 -0.75 -20.50
N LYS A 139 -11.63 -1.04 -21.12
CA LYS A 139 -10.93 -2.34 -20.99
C LYS A 139 -9.59 -2.22 -20.27
N GLU A 140 -9.12 -0.99 -20.03
CA GLU A 140 -7.78 -0.74 -19.48
C GLU A 140 -7.80 -0.59 -17.97
N LYS A 141 -6.99 -1.40 -17.31
CA LYS A 141 -6.89 -1.45 -15.83
C LYS A 141 -6.52 -0.10 -15.21
N GLU A 142 -5.65 0.68 -15.86
CA GLU A 142 -5.22 1.99 -15.41
C GLU A 142 -6.37 3.01 -15.34
N ASN A 143 -7.29 2.96 -16.28
CA ASN A 143 -8.49 3.82 -16.27
C ASN A 143 -9.36 3.50 -15.06
N TYR A 144 -9.52 2.22 -14.72
CA TYR A 144 -10.28 1.82 -13.53
C TYR A 144 -9.66 2.34 -12.23
N LYS A 145 -8.34 2.23 -12.08
CA LYS A 145 -7.61 2.76 -10.93
C LYS A 145 -7.84 4.26 -10.77
N THR A 146 -7.69 5.02 -11.83
CA THR A 146 -7.90 6.48 -11.84
C THR A 146 -9.33 6.84 -11.44
N ILE A 147 -10.33 6.14 -11.97
CA ILE A 147 -11.74 6.41 -11.65
C ILE A 147 -12.04 6.07 -10.18
N MET A 148 -11.56 4.94 -9.67
CA MET A 148 -11.73 4.55 -8.26
C MET A 148 -11.17 5.59 -7.30
N THR A 149 -9.96 6.08 -7.58
CA THR A 149 -9.31 7.11 -6.77
C THR A 149 -10.09 8.42 -6.81
N LYS A 150 -10.53 8.83 -8.02
CA LYS A 150 -11.30 10.06 -8.20
C LYS A 150 -12.67 9.99 -7.56
N LEU A 151 -13.32 8.84 -7.60
CA LEU A 151 -14.60 8.64 -6.96
C LEU A 151 -14.51 8.79 -5.43
N HIS A 152 -13.48 8.21 -4.82
CA HIS A 152 -13.21 8.39 -3.38
C HIS A 152 -12.96 9.87 -3.03
N GLU A 153 -12.18 10.57 -3.82
CA GLU A 153 -11.91 12.00 -3.65
C GLU A 153 -13.20 12.84 -3.69
N LEU A 154 -14.08 12.57 -4.67
CA LEU A 154 -15.34 13.28 -4.84
C LEU A 154 -16.40 12.90 -3.79
N ALA A 155 -16.37 11.69 -3.28
CA ALA A 155 -17.25 11.26 -2.19
C ALA A 155 -16.91 11.90 -0.83
N SER A 156 -15.75 12.53 -0.70
CA SER A 156 -15.27 13.21 0.51
C SER A 156 -15.13 14.73 0.30
N PRO A 157 -16.25 15.48 0.13
CA PRO A 157 -16.23 16.88 -0.35
C PRO A 157 -15.56 17.85 0.60
N SER A 158 -15.50 17.57 1.89
CA SER A 158 -14.82 18.40 2.89
C SER A 158 -13.30 18.21 2.91
N LYS A 159 -12.84 17.07 2.39
CA LYS A 159 -11.43 16.70 2.24
C LYS A 159 -11.31 15.83 1.00
N PRO A 160 -10.24 15.98 0.18
CA PRO A 160 -10.10 15.25 -1.07
C PRO A 160 -10.00 13.71 -0.89
N TYR A 161 -9.72 13.25 0.35
CA TYR A 161 -9.70 11.82 0.70
C TYR A 161 -10.15 11.65 2.16
N ASP A 162 -10.94 10.63 2.42
CA ASP A 162 -11.30 10.24 3.80
C ASP A 162 -10.38 9.14 4.32
N PHE A 163 -9.19 9.52 4.77
CA PHE A 163 -8.25 8.60 5.41
C PHE A 163 -8.63 8.24 6.87
N ASN A 164 -9.68 8.83 7.43
CA ASN A 164 -10.21 8.43 8.74
C ASN A 164 -11.12 7.21 8.67
N HIS A 165 -11.56 6.82 7.47
CA HIS A 165 -12.38 5.63 7.29
C HIS A 165 -11.72 4.40 7.94
N PRO A 166 -12.49 3.49 8.60
CA PRO A 166 -11.95 2.31 9.28
C PRO A 166 -11.06 1.42 8.41
N ASN A 167 -11.35 1.34 7.12
CA ASN A 167 -10.55 0.54 6.17
C ASN A 167 -9.09 1.01 6.02
N PHE A 168 -8.79 2.25 6.40
CA PHE A 168 -7.41 2.78 6.44
C PHE A 168 -6.71 2.57 7.80
N GLU A 169 -7.36 1.95 8.80
CA GLU A 169 -6.81 1.85 10.14
C GLU A 169 -5.48 1.11 10.18
N ASP A 170 -5.35 0.03 9.44
CA ASP A 170 -4.11 -0.77 9.45
C ASP A 170 -2.91 0.06 8.96
N ILE A 171 -3.00 0.65 7.78
CA ILE A 171 -1.90 1.46 7.24
C ILE A 171 -1.64 2.71 8.07
N ARG A 172 -2.70 3.36 8.57
CA ARG A 172 -2.61 4.55 9.41
C ARG A 172 -1.88 4.26 10.72
N SER A 173 -2.25 3.18 11.41
CA SER A 173 -1.62 2.81 12.68
C SER A 173 -0.16 2.39 12.50
N LYS A 174 0.14 1.67 11.43
CA LYS A 174 1.51 1.25 11.11
C LYS A 174 2.42 2.43 10.75
N LEU A 175 1.92 3.40 9.98
CA LEU A 175 2.67 4.63 9.69
C LEU A 175 2.92 5.43 10.97
N LYS A 176 1.92 5.60 11.84
CA LYS A 176 2.10 6.27 13.14
C LYS A 176 3.12 5.55 14.00
N ASN A 177 3.06 4.22 14.09
CA ASN A 177 3.99 3.42 14.90
C ASN A 177 5.42 3.47 14.34
N LEU A 178 5.57 3.46 13.01
CA LEU A 178 6.87 3.59 12.36
C LEU A 178 7.55 4.90 12.78
N PHE A 179 6.84 6.03 12.69
CA PHE A 179 7.41 7.36 12.92
C PHE A 179 7.29 7.86 14.36
N LYS A 180 6.64 7.09 15.24
CA LYS A 180 6.60 7.42 16.66
C LYS A 180 8.02 7.42 17.25
N ASP A 181 8.39 8.52 17.89
CA ASP A 181 9.66 8.59 18.62
C ASP A 181 9.63 7.67 19.84
N GLU A 182 10.69 6.90 20.02
CA GLU A 182 10.94 6.18 21.27
C GLU A 182 11.37 7.23 22.31
N LYS A 183 10.51 7.42 23.30
CA LYS A 183 10.83 8.27 24.44
C LYS A 183 11.86 7.61 25.35
#